data_abe8eacfcadaaf94c2b217716ca2bd9b
#
_entry.id   abe8eacfcadaaf94c2b217716ca2bd9b
#
_cell.length_a   1.000
_cell.length_b   1.000
_cell.length_c   1.000
_cell.angle_alpha   90.00
_cell.angle_beta   90.00
_cell.angle_gamma   90.00
#
_symmetry.space_group_name_H-M   'P 1'
#
loop_
_entity.id
_entity.type
_entity.pdbx_description
1 polymer ?
#
loop_
_entity_poly.entity_id
_entity_poly.type
_entity_poly.pdbx_seq_one_letter_code
_entity_poly.pdbx_strand_id
1 'polypeptide(L)'
;MTDCIPVLVNRSGGTASSKGDKLGPELEAAFAEAGVAIDLQLVEGKELESALKKVAGQPLVVVGGGDGTLGRMAGLLADKGSTLGILPLGTRNHLARELGVPLDIPGAAALIASGATRKIDLARVNGHAFVNNASIGLYPQLVRERDERDTPKWLATLPATVAALRRVKHHRLNLAIPGNDSNIVTPMLFVGNNRYTLEAGQLGTREALDGGVLSVFAVASRRRMALVGFAIRTLFGRADRDRDFAAIGEAASFEVSGRSDDIDIALDGEVMRLDMPLRFECRAGGLTVVAPPA
;
A
#
# COMPACT_ATOMS: atom_id res chain seq x y z
N MET A 1 -34.27 -5.71 -12.22
CA MET A 1 -33.77 -5.14 -10.97
C MET A 1 -32.43 -4.54 -11.32
N THR A 2 -32.31 -3.23 -11.25
CA THR A 2 -31.03 -2.55 -11.49
C THR A 2 -30.09 -3.00 -10.36
N ASP A 3 -29.07 -3.79 -10.69
CA ASP A 3 -28.12 -4.25 -9.69
C ASP A 3 -27.39 -3.03 -9.15
N CYS A 4 -27.64 -2.65 -7.87
CA CYS A 4 -26.92 -1.57 -7.20
C CYS A 4 -25.47 -1.98 -6.99
N ILE A 5 -24.55 -1.10 -7.35
CA ILE A 5 -23.12 -1.34 -7.11
C ILE A 5 -22.84 -1.19 -5.60
N PRO A 6 -22.28 -2.18 -4.92
CA PRO A 6 -21.87 -2.05 -3.53
C PRO A 6 -20.70 -1.06 -3.41
N VAL A 7 -20.86 -0.07 -2.53
CA VAL A 7 -19.88 0.97 -2.23
C VAL A 7 -19.54 0.93 -0.74
N LEU A 8 -18.36 0.49 -0.40
CA LEU A 8 -17.88 0.37 0.98
C LEU A 8 -16.84 1.45 1.27
N VAL A 9 -17.10 2.31 2.22
CA VAL A 9 -16.22 3.44 2.55
C VAL A 9 -15.74 3.36 3.98
N ASN A 10 -14.43 3.40 4.17
CA ASN A 10 -13.82 3.55 5.48
C ASN A 10 -13.94 5.00 5.95
N ARG A 11 -14.84 5.26 6.91
CA ARG A 11 -15.07 6.60 7.47
C ARG A 11 -14.00 7.06 8.46
N SER A 12 -13.12 6.16 8.91
CA SER A 12 -12.17 6.44 10.01
C SER A 12 -10.91 7.19 9.60
N GLY A 13 -10.64 7.41 8.31
CA GLY A 13 -9.34 7.95 7.89
C GLY A 13 -9.37 8.93 6.74
N GLY A 14 -8.30 9.72 6.61
CA GLY A 14 -8.06 10.61 5.48
C GLY A 14 -9.17 11.66 5.27
N THR A 15 -9.51 11.90 4.02
CA THR A 15 -10.55 12.84 3.60
C THR A 15 -11.94 12.39 4.06
N ALA A 16 -12.18 11.07 4.19
CA ALA A 16 -13.47 10.55 4.67
C ALA A 16 -13.78 11.06 6.08
N SER A 17 -12.83 10.97 7.00
CA SER A 17 -12.98 11.45 8.38
C SER A 17 -13.20 12.97 8.45
N SER A 18 -12.54 13.76 7.58
CA SER A 18 -12.68 15.22 7.57
C SER A 18 -14.02 15.70 7.04
N LYS A 19 -14.68 14.92 6.17
CA LYS A 19 -16.02 15.26 5.61
C LYS A 19 -17.17 14.93 6.57
N GLY A 20 -16.97 13.99 7.50
CA GLY A 20 -17.98 13.60 8.49
C GLY A 20 -19.29 13.18 7.83
N ASP A 21 -20.41 13.70 8.37
CA ASP A 21 -21.77 13.36 7.91
C ASP A 21 -22.11 13.84 6.49
N LYS A 22 -21.31 14.74 5.91
CA LYS A 22 -21.51 15.23 4.54
C LYS A 22 -21.06 14.23 3.47
N LEU A 23 -20.23 13.25 3.85
CA LEU A 23 -19.64 12.31 2.90
C LEU A 23 -20.69 11.43 2.22
N GLY A 24 -21.65 10.88 2.97
CA GLY A 24 -22.69 10.01 2.42
C GLY A 24 -23.52 10.71 1.33
N PRO A 25 -24.18 11.84 1.65
CA PRO A 25 -24.94 12.61 0.64
C PRO A 25 -24.12 13.04 -0.58
N GLU A 26 -22.83 13.39 -0.39
CA GLU A 26 -21.95 13.78 -1.50
C GLU A 26 -21.67 12.59 -2.45
N LEU A 27 -21.44 11.40 -1.89
CA LEU A 27 -21.24 10.18 -2.67
C LEU A 27 -22.53 9.80 -3.42
N GLU A 28 -23.67 9.77 -2.74
CA GLU A 28 -24.96 9.44 -3.36
C GLU A 28 -25.28 10.40 -4.51
N ALA A 29 -25.07 11.71 -4.33
CA ALA A 29 -25.28 12.70 -5.37
C ALA A 29 -24.36 12.48 -6.57
N ALA A 30 -23.06 12.22 -6.34
CA ALA A 30 -22.09 12.01 -7.42
C ALA A 30 -22.41 10.77 -8.25
N PHE A 31 -22.79 9.66 -7.62
CA PHE A 31 -23.17 8.45 -8.33
C PHE A 31 -24.51 8.59 -9.05
N ALA A 32 -25.48 9.30 -8.47
CA ALA A 32 -26.74 9.63 -9.13
C ALA A 32 -26.52 10.48 -10.38
N GLU A 33 -25.64 11.50 -10.30
CA GLU A 33 -25.25 12.32 -11.45
C GLU A 33 -24.54 11.49 -12.54
N ALA A 34 -23.74 10.51 -12.14
CA ALA A 34 -23.11 9.55 -13.04
C ALA A 34 -24.10 8.49 -13.58
N GLY A 35 -25.37 8.50 -13.18
CA GLY A 35 -26.40 7.57 -13.65
C GLY A 35 -26.31 6.15 -13.08
N VAL A 36 -25.65 5.97 -11.94
CA VAL A 36 -25.40 4.67 -11.31
C VAL A 36 -26.09 4.57 -9.95
N ALA A 37 -26.85 3.48 -9.75
CA ALA A 37 -27.44 3.14 -8.45
C ALA A 37 -26.41 2.42 -7.57
N ILE A 38 -26.30 2.83 -6.31
CA ILE A 38 -25.32 2.27 -5.36
C ILE A 38 -25.99 1.77 -4.08
N ASP A 39 -25.38 0.78 -3.44
CA ASP A 39 -25.60 0.37 -2.05
C ASP A 39 -24.43 0.88 -1.21
N LEU A 40 -24.60 2.07 -0.60
CA LEU A 40 -23.55 2.77 0.15
C LEU A 40 -23.52 2.33 1.60
N GLN A 41 -22.34 1.87 2.03
CA GLN A 41 -22.05 1.51 3.42
C GLN A 41 -20.85 2.28 3.93
N LEU A 42 -21.08 3.19 4.88
CA LEU A 42 -20.03 3.92 5.61
C LEU A 42 -19.69 3.12 6.86
N VAL A 43 -18.50 2.51 6.91
CA VAL A 43 -18.11 1.59 7.98
C VAL A 43 -16.80 2.01 8.65
N GLU A 44 -16.62 1.61 9.90
CA GLU A 44 -15.33 1.75 10.57
C GLU A 44 -14.28 0.81 9.97
N GLY A 45 -13.00 1.22 9.95
CA GLY A 45 -11.95 0.46 9.31
C GLY A 45 -11.83 -1.01 9.74
N LYS A 46 -12.14 -1.29 11.02
CA LYS A 46 -12.16 -2.66 11.58
C LYS A 46 -13.31 -3.54 11.05
N GLU A 47 -14.40 -2.93 10.59
CA GLU A 47 -15.60 -3.61 10.10
C GLU A 47 -15.59 -3.79 8.59
N LEU A 48 -14.72 -3.05 7.90
CA LEU A 48 -14.69 -3.00 6.43
C LEU A 48 -14.46 -4.38 5.80
N GLU A 49 -13.57 -5.19 6.36
CA GLU A 49 -13.31 -6.53 5.86
C GLU A 49 -14.53 -7.45 5.97
N SER A 50 -15.25 -7.37 7.09
CA SER A 50 -16.46 -8.16 7.30
C SER A 50 -17.60 -7.70 6.38
N ALA A 51 -17.73 -6.39 6.14
CA ALA A 51 -18.66 -5.84 5.17
C ALA A 51 -18.30 -6.28 3.73
N LEU A 52 -17.01 -6.22 3.38
CA LEU A 52 -16.53 -6.64 2.06
C LEU A 52 -16.82 -8.12 1.78
N LYS A 53 -16.61 -9.01 2.76
CA LYS A 53 -16.89 -10.46 2.61
C LYS A 53 -18.33 -10.76 2.22
N LYS A 54 -19.29 -9.91 2.56
CA LYS A 54 -20.70 -10.07 2.21
C LYS A 54 -21.00 -9.75 0.74
N VAL A 55 -20.22 -8.84 0.15
CA VAL A 55 -20.42 -8.38 -1.23
C VAL A 55 -19.32 -8.85 -2.20
N ALA A 56 -18.24 -9.43 -1.68
CA ALA A 56 -17.19 -10.03 -2.49
C ALA A 56 -17.76 -11.17 -3.36
N GLY A 57 -17.46 -11.11 -4.67
CA GLY A 57 -18.09 -11.99 -5.68
C GLY A 57 -19.13 -11.26 -6.54
N GLN A 58 -19.57 -10.05 -6.16
CA GLN A 58 -20.23 -9.15 -7.09
C GLN A 58 -19.25 -8.74 -8.22
N PRO A 59 -19.74 -8.53 -9.46
CA PRO A 59 -18.86 -8.20 -10.58
C PRO A 59 -17.99 -6.97 -10.36
N LEU A 60 -18.54 -5.95 -9.68
CA LEU A 60 -17.88 -4.71 -9.31
C LEU A 60 -18.18 -4.36 -7.86
N VAL A 61 -17.14 -4.07 -7.09
CA VAL A 61 -17.25 -3.56 -5.72
C VAL A 61 -16.39 -2.30 -5.60
N VAL A 62 -16.98 -1.22 -5.12
CA VAL A 62 -16.29 0.05 -4.91
C VAL A 62 -15.80 0.15 -3.48
N VAL A 63 -14.52 0.48 -3.32
CA VAL A 63 -13.90 0.69 -2.00
C VAL A 63 -13.40 2.13 -1.87
N GLY A 64 -13.88 2.83 -0.86
CA GLY A 64 -13.44 4.17 -0.49
C GLY A 64 -12.46 4.14 0.68
N GLY A 65 -11.27 4.73 0.48
CA GLY A 65 -10.24 4.81 1.51
C GLY A 65 -8.88 5.23 0.99
N GLY A 66 -7.87 5.10 1.82
CA GLY A 66 -6.46 5.30 1.44
C GLY A 66 -5.78 4.00 0.99
N ASP A 67 -4.50 4.11 0.64
CA ASP A 67 -3.70 3.01 0.08
C ASP A 67 -3.71 1.74 0.95
N GLY A 68 -3.58 1.86 2.28
CA GLY A 68 -3.66 0.70 3.18
C GLY A 68 -5.03 0.01 3.17
N THR A 69 -6.12 0.79 3.11
CA THR A 69 -7.49 0.25 2.96
C THR A 69 -7.63 -0.50 1.65
N LEU A 70 -7.20 0.12 0.55
CA LEU A 70 -7.29 -0.48 -0.79
C LEU A 70 -6.45 -1.76 -0.90
N GLY A 71 -5.20 -1.75 -0.40
CA GLY A 71 -4.31 -2.91 -0.42
C GLY A 71 -4.88 -4.12 0.29
N ARG A 72 -5.40 -3.90 1.50
CA ARG A 72 -6.03 -4.97 2.29
C ARG A 72 -7.28 -5.54 1.61
N MET A 73 -8.12 -4.70 1.00
CA MET A 73 -9.35 -5.13 0.34
C MET A 73 -9.09 -5.76 -1.03
N ALA A 74 -8.04 -5.34 -1.73
CA ALA A 74 -7.67 -5.83 -3.06
C ALA A 74 -7.50 -7.36 -3.10
N GLY A 75 -6.85 -7.94 -2.06
CA GLY A 75 -6.65 -9.38 -1.97
C GLY A 75 -7.96 -10.18 -1.95
N LEU A 76 -8.92 -9.75 -1.13
CA LEU A 76 -10.21 -10.40 -1.00
C LEU A 76 -11.03 -10.31 -2.29
N LEU A 77 -11.01 -9.16 -2.96
CA LEU A 77 -11.72 -8.97 -4.24
C LEU A 77 -11.09 -9.79 -5.35
N ALA A 78 -9.76 -9.80 -5.45
CA ALA A 78 -9.04 -10.62 -6.41
C ALA A 78 -9.34 -12.11 -6.26
N ASP A 79 -9.38 -12.63 -5.02
CA ASP A 79 -9.67 -14.05 -4.74
C ASP A 79 -11.11 -14.44 -5.13
N LYS A 80 -12.01 -13.48 -5.23
CA LYS A 80 -13.41 -13.67 -5.64
C LYS A 80 -13.69 -13.28 -7.08
N GLY A 81 -12.68 -12.78 -7.81
CA GLY A 81 -12.81 -12.35 -9.20
C GLY A 81 -13.61 -11.05 -9.38
N SER A 82 -13.78 -10.27 -8.32
CA SER A 82 -14.47 -8.98 -8.37
C SER A 82 -13.55 -7.89 -8.87
N THR A 83 -14.10 -6.98 -9.68
CA THR A 83 -13.42 -5.75 -10.08
C THR A 83 -13.44 -4.75 -8.93
N LEU A 84 -12.30 -4.09 -8.66
CA LEU A 84 -12.17 -3.05 -7.67
C LEU A 84 -12.44 -1.67 -8.30
N GLY A 85 -13.51 -0.99 -7.88
CA GLY A 85 -13.69 0.45 -8.08
C GLY A 85 -13.02 1.21 -6.95
N ILE A 86 -12.37 2.33 -7.25
CA ILE A 86 -11.57 3.10 -6.28
C ILE A 86 -12.20 4.47 -6.04
N LEU A 87 -12.52 4.78 -4.77
CA LEU A 87 -12.81 6.14 -4.30
C LEU A 87 -11.61 6.62 -3.47
N PRO A 88 -10.82 7.58 -3.97
CA PRO A 88 -9.55 7.99 -3.37
C PRO A 88 -9.76 8.94 -2.19
N LEU A 89 -10.19 8.41 -1.06
CA LEU A 89 -10.50 9.15 0.17
C LEU A 89 -9.35 9.16 1.20
N GLY A 90 -8.18 8.70 0.82
CA GLY A 90 -6.96 8.75 1.63
C GLY A 90 -6.23 10.08 1.50
N THR A 91 -5.11 10.20 2.24
CA THR A 91 -4.26 11.41 2.20
C THR A 91 -3.32 11.44 0.99
N ARG A 92 -2.76 10.30 0.60
CA ARG A 92 -1.76 10.21 -0.47
C ARG A 92 -2.33 9.65 -1.77
N ASN A 93 -3.15 8.60 -1.69
CA ASN A 93 -3.83 7.95 -2.82
C ASN A 93 -2.85 7.58 -3.96
N HIS A 94 -1.74 6.92 -3.61
CA HIS A 94 -0.69 6.55 -4.56
C HIS A 94 -1.25 5.68 -5.68
N LEU A 95 -1.96 4.58 -5.34
CA LEU A 95 -2.54 3.69 -6.32
C LEU A 95 -3.50 4.41 -7.28
N ALA A 96 -4.38 5.26 -6.74
CA ALA A 96 -5.34 6.00 -7.57
C ALA A 96 -4.61 6.94 -8.55
N ARG A 97 -3.57 7.63 -8.11
CA ARG A 97 -2.75 8.52 -8.96
C ARG A 97 -2.04 7.77 -10.07
N GLU A 98 -1.40 6.65 -9.76
CA GLU A 98 -0.68 5.82 -10.73
C GLU A 98 -1.62 5.18 -11.75
N LEU A 99 -2.86 4.89 -11.36
CA LEU A 99 -3.91 4.41 -12.26
C LEU A 99 -4.59 5.52 -13.08
N GLY A 100 -4.34 6.79 -12.80
CA GLY A 100 -5.04 7.90 -13.43
C GLY A 100 -6.50 8.07 -12.97
N VAL A 101 -6.86 7.51 -11.81
CA VAL A 101 -8.19 7.70 -11.23
C VAL A 101 -8.34 9.14 -10.74
N PRO A 102 -9.41 9.87 -11.14
CA PRO A 102 -9.68 11.21 -10.62
C PRO A 102 -9.72 11.23 -9.09
N LEU A 103 -9.12 12.27 -8.48
CA LEU A 103 -9.00 12.35 -7.02
C LEU A 103 -10.20 13.03 -6.35
N ASP A 104 -11.09 13.58 -7.12
CA ASP A 104 -12.39 14.11 -6.66
C ASP A 104 -13.48 13.05 -6.78
N ILE A 105 -14.51 13.17 -5.95
CA ILE A 105 -15.61 12.20 -5.88
C ILE A 105 -16.40 12.15 -7.19
N PRO A 106 -16.82 13.27 -7.80
CA PRO A 106 -17.56 13.24 -9.06
C PRO A 106 -16.80 12.57 -10.20
N GLY A 107 -15.53 12.90 -10.37
CA GLY A 107 -14.68 12.29 -11.40
C GLY A 107 -14.47 10.79 -11.20
N ALA A 108 -14.26 10.35 -9.95
CA ALA A 108 -14.13 8.92 -9.62
C ALA A 108 -15.46 8.17 -9.87
N ALA A 109 -16.61 8.76 -9.51
CA ALA A 109 -17.92 8.18 -9.78
C ALA A 109 -18.20 8.06 -11.28
N ALA A 110 -17.88 9.09 -12.08
CA ALA A 110 -18.02 9.08 -13.53
C ALA A 110 -17.11 7.99 -14.18
N LEU A 111 -15.87 7.83 -13.69
CA LEU A 111 -15.00 6.77 -14.16
C LEU A 111 -15.57 5.38 -13.81
N ILE A 112 -16.09 5.18 -12.62
CA ILE A 112 -16.72 3.93 -12.20
C ILE A 112 -17.94 3.63 -13.10
N ALA A 113 -18.77 4.64 -13.38
CA ALA A 113 -19.92 4.53 -14.26
C ALA A 113 -19.53 4.17 -15.70
N SER A 114 -18.36 4.58 -16.18
CA SER A 114 -17.88 4.26 -17.53
C SER A 114 -17.61 2.77 -17.74
N GLY A 115 -17.38 2.01 -16.68
CA GLY A 115 -17.06 0.58 -16.72
C GLY A 115 -15.69 0.25 -17.34
N ALA A 116 -14.84 1.25 -17.60
CA ALA A 116 -13.49 1.02 -18.10
C ALA A 116 -12.65 0.27 -17.08
N THR A 117 -12.04 -0.84 -17.48
CA THR A 117 -11.26 -1.68 -16.56
C THR A 117 -9.87 -1.96 -17.08
N ARG A 118 -8.94 -2.20 -16.13
CA ARG A 118 -7.56 -2.57 -16.40
C ARG A 118 -7.12 -3.66 -15.43
N LYS A 119 -6.28 -4.58 -15.89
CA LYS A 119 -5.63 -5.56 -15.00
C LYS A 119 -4.31 -5.02 -14.52
N ILE A 120 -4.06 -5.17 -13.23
CA ILE A 120 -2.79 -4.84 -12.59
C ILE A 120 -2.28 -6.01 -11.77
N ASP A 121 -1.01 -5.99 -11.45
CA ASP A 121 -0.40 -7.01 -10.64
C ASP A 121 -0.79 -6.87 -9.17
N LEU A 122 -0.93 -8.02 -8.52
CA LEU A 122 -1.18 -8.10 -7.09
C LEU A 122 -0.06 -8.89 -6.42
N ALA A 123 0.67 -8.21 -5.53
CA ALA A 123 1.69 -8.85 -4.74
C ALA A 123 1.14 -9.50 -3.48
N ARG A 124 1.79 -10.58 -3.02
CA ARG A 124 1.47 -11.24 -1.77
C ARG A 124 2.71 -11.61 -0.98
N VAL A 125 2.56 -11.69 0.34
CA VAL A 125 3.52 -12.32 1.24
C VAL A 125 2.77 -13.21 2.22
N ASN A 126 3.13 -14.49 2.29
CA ASN A 126 2.43 -15.52 3.11
C ASN A 126 0.90 -15.45 2.96
N GLY A 127 0.39 -15.20 1.73
CA GLY A 127 -1.04 -15.06 1.43
C GLY A 127 -1.63 -13.67 1.66
N HIS A 128 -0.97 -12.77 2.39
CA HIS A 128 -1.42 -11.41 2.60
C HIS A 128 -1.10 -10.52 1.39
N ALA A 129 -2.12 -9.89 0.82
CA ALA A 129 -1.97 -9.07 -0.37
C ALA A 129 -1.48 -7.65 -0.05
N PHE A 130 -0.74 -7.07 -1.00
CA PHE A 130 -0.41 -5.65 -1.03
C PHE A 130 -0.35 -5.16 -2.49
N VAL A 131 -0.73 -3.91 -2.70
CA VAL A 131 -0.77 -3.32 -4.05
C VAL A 131 0.41 -2.42 -4.34
N ASN A 132 0.99 -1.78 -3.31
CA ASN A 132 2.14 -0.89 -3.47
C ASN A 132 3.43 -1.58 -3.03
N ASN A 133 3.63 -1.73 -1.73
CA ASN A 133 4.89 -2.23 -1.20
C ASN A 133 4.76 -2.93 0.15
N ALA A 134 5.76 -3.75 0.43
CA ALA A 134 6.01 -4.33 1.75
C ALA A 134 7.36 -3.84 2.29
N SER A 135 7.47 -3.67 3.61
CA SER A 135 8.74 -3.31 4.23
C SER A 135 8.95 -3.98 5.59
N ILE A 136 10.22 -4.34 5.86
CA ILE A 136 10.66 -4.97 7.10
C ILE A 136 11.65 -4.02 7.80
N GLY A 137 11.62 -3.95 9.12
CA GLY A 137 12.60 -3.25 9.93
C GLY A 137 12.20 -1.82 10.30
N LEU A 138 12.95 -0.81 9.86
CA LEU A 138 12.80 0.57 10.31
C LEU A 138 11.39 1.16 10.12
N TYR A 139 10.77 0.93 8.98
CA TYR A 139 9.47 1.53 8.67
C TYR A 139 8.33 1.02 9.57
N PRO A 140 8.15 -0.30 9.77
CA PRO A 140 7.18 -0.81 10.76
C PRO A 140 7.38 -0.25 12.16
N GLN A 141 8.64 -0.07 12.59
CA GLN A 141 8.94 0.51 13.91
C GLN A 141 8.49 1.97 14.01
N LEU A 142 8.74 2.78 12.98
CA LEU A 142 8.31 4.18 12.94
C LEU A 142 6.78 4.33 12.91
N VAL A 143 6.08 3.45 12.21
CA VAL A 143 4.61 3.44 12.17
C VAL A 143 4.03 3.12 13.55
N ARG A 144 4.52 2.08 14.22
CA ARG A 144 4.08 1.71 15.59
C ARG A 144 4.32 2.83 16.60
N GLU A 145 5.52 3.41 16.61
CA GLU A 145 5.85 4.52 17.53
C GLU A 145 4.98 5.76 17.29
N ARG A 146 4.53 5.98 16.06
CA ARG A 146 3.60 7.05 15.72
C ARG A 146 2.19 6.78 16.24
N ASP A 147 1.71 5.55 16.11
CA ASP A 147 0.35 5.16 16.49
C ASP A 147 0.19 5.08 18.03
N GLU A 148 1.29 4.84 18.76
CA GLU A 148 1.33 4.84 20.23
C GLU A 148 1.40 6.24 20.86
N ARG A 149 1.62 7.31 20.08
CA ARG A 149 1.81 8.68 20.59
C ARG A 149 0.75 9.63 20.06
N ASP A 150 -0.12 10.09 20.94
CA ASP A 150 -1.12 11.16 20.72
C ASP A 150 -0.46 12.58 20.61
N THR A 151 0.73 12.71 20.08
CA THR A 151 1.47 13.98 20.01
C THR A 151 1.30 14.69 18.67
N PRO A 152 1.17 16.04 18.66
CA PRO A 152 1.04 16.83 17.43
C PRO A 152 2.20 16.61 16.47
N LYS A 153 1.88 16.39 15.20
CA LYS A 153 2.79 15.93 14.11
C LYS A 153 4.07 16.76 13.90
N TRP A 154 4.13 18.02 14.33
CA TRP A 154 5.26 18.91 14.10
C TRP A 154 6.29 18.95 15.24
N LEU A 155 5.89 18.60 16.49
CA LEU A 155 6.78 18.57 17.66
C LEU A 155 7.55 17.24 17.80
N ALA A 156 7.09 16.18 17.11
CA ALA A 156 7.64 14.83 17.27
C ALA A 156 8.80 14.50 16.31
N THR A 157 9.09 15.33 15.30
CA THR A 157 9.83 14.85 14.12
C THR A 157 11.34 14.70 14.31
N LEU A 158 12.05 15.58 14.94
CA LEU A 158 13.53 15.47 15.03
C LEU A 158 14.03 14.65 16.22
N PRO A 159 13.64 14.92 17.48
CA PRO A 159 14.13 14.12 18.61
C PRO A 159 13.61 12.68 18.60
N ALA A 160 12.36 12.47 18.20
CA ALA A 160 11.76 11.15 18.11
C ALA A 160 12.37 10.31 16.97
N THR A 161 12.62 10.90 15.81
CA THR A 161 13.32 10.26 14.71
C THR A 161 14.74 9.86 15.09
N VAL A 162 15.49 10.74 15.76
CA VAL A 162 16.84 10.42 16.27
C VAL A 162 16.79 9.33 17.34
N ALA A 163 15.81 9.34 18.24
CA ALA A 163 15.64 8.32 19.27
C ALA A 163 15.26 6.96 18.65
N ALA A 164 14.36 6.94 17.67
CA ALA A 164 13.98 5.74 16.90
C ALA A 164 15.18 5.18 16.16
N LEU A 165 15.94 6.04 15.46
CA LEU A 165 17.15 5.63 14.73
C LEU A 165 18.27 5.08 15.64
N ARG A 166 18.32 5.50 16.92
CA ARG A 166 19.24 4.89 17.91
C ARG A 166 18.84 3.47 18.31
N ARG A 167 17.58 3.11 18.17
CA ARG A 167 17.01 1.79 18.48
C ARG A 167 16.86 0.88 17.27
N VAL A 168 17.29 1.33 16.09
CA VAL A 168 17.19 0.55 14.84
C VAL A 168 17.87 -0.80 15.01
N LYS A 169 17.08 -1.85 14.85
CA LYS A 169 17.57 -3.22 14.79
C LYS A 169 18.04 -3.52 13.37
N HIS A 170 19.18 -4.18 13.26
CA HIS A 170 19.65 -4.74 12.01
C HIS A 170 19.16 -6.18 11.91
N HIS A 171 18.48 -6.49 10.84
CA HIS A 171 17.99 -7.82 10.55
C HIS A 171 19.04 -8.55 9.70
N ARG A 172 19.35 -9.80 10.10
CA ARG A 172 20.14 -10.73 9.28
C ARG A 172 19.15 -11.58 8.50
N LEU A 173 19.09 -11.35 7.21
CA LEU A 173 18.13 -11.98 6.31
C LEU A 173 18.88 -12.75 5.22
N ASN A 174 18.36 -13.91 4.90
CA ASN A 174 18.77 -14.71 3.74
C ASN A 174 17.67 -14.56 2.70
N LEU A 175 18.00 -14.03 1.54
CA LEU A 175 17.10 -13.85 0.42
C LEU A 175 17.40 -14.92 -0.62
N ALA A 176 16.45 -15.80 -0.87
CA ALA A 176 16.49 -16.76 -1.96
C ALA A 176 15.74 -16.18 -3.17
N ILE A 177 16.46 -15.41 -3.97
CA ILE A 177 15.96 -14.77 -5.20
C ILE A 177 16.50 -15.60 -6.38
N PRO A 178 15.66 -16.04 -7.34
CA PRO A 178 16.12 -16.81 -8.49
C PRO A 178 17.30 -16.14 -9.19
N GLY A 179 18.44 -16.87 -9.24
CA GLY A 179 19.69 -16.36 -9.83
C GLY A 179 20.52 -15.41 -8.97
N ASN A 180 20.07 -15.06 -7.75
CA ASN A 180 20.80 -14.16 -6.85
C ASN A 180 20.51 -14.42 -5.37
N ASP A 181 21.01 -15.50 -4.84
CA ASP A 181 20.92 -15.78 -3.40
C ASP A 181 21.84 -14.84 -2.62
N SER A 182 21.28 -14.17 -1.62
CA SER A 182 21.99 -13.12 -0.88
C SER A 182 21.80 -13.22 0.62
N ASN A 183 22.89 -13.06 1.36
CA ASN A 183 22.88 -12.90 2.82
C ASN A 183 23.14 -11.45 3.17
N ILE A 184 22.16 -10.76 3.72
CA ILE A 184 22.26 -9.35 4.00
C ILE A 184 22.08 -9.03 5.48
N VAL A 185 22.68 -7.92 5.91
CA VAL A 185 22.44 -7.33 7.22
C VAL A 185 21.97 -5.90 6.96
N THR A 186 20.69 -5.67 7.16
CA THR A 186 20.06 -4.39 6.82
C THR A 186 19.16 -3.89 7.95
N PRO A 187 19.04 -2.58 8.15
CA PRO A 187 18.02 -2.00 9.02
C PRO A 187 16.64 -1.99 8.38
N MET A 188 16.55 -2.11 7.04
CA MET A 188 15.29 -2.08 6.31
C MET A 188 15.42 -2.85 5.00
N LEU A 189 14.48 -3.75 4.75
CA LEU A 189 14.21 -4.36 3.46
C LEU A 189 12.90 -3.77 2.91
N PHE A 190 12.90 -3.38 1.64
CA PHE A 190 11.75 -2.88 0.90
C PHE A 190 11.49 -3.81 -0.29
N VAL A 191 10.23 -4.17 -0.46
CA VAL A 191 9.75 -4.99 -1.57
C VAL A 191 8.63 -4.24 -2.27
N GLY A 192 8.87 -3.80 -3.49
CA GLY A 192 7.89 -3.12 -4.31
C GLY A 192 7.12 -4.10 -5.20
N ASN A 193 5.82 -3.87 -5.35
CA ASN A 193 5.01 -4.53 -6.35
C ASN A 193 5.26 -3.83 -7.70
N ASN A 194 5.90 -4.51 -8.63
CA ASN A 194 6.48 -3.99 -9.86
C ASN A 194 7.81 -3.20 -9.67
N ARG A 195 8.33 -2.66 -10.77
CA ARG A 195 9.57 -1.90 -10.80
C ARG A 195 9.39 -0.52 -10.21
N TYR A 196 10.09 -0.28 -9.13
CA TYR A 196 10.15 1.03 -8.51
C TYR A 196 11.34 1.82 -9.01
N THR A 197 11.09 3.04 -9.48
CA THR A 197 12.14 4.04 -9.72
C THR A 197 12.36 4.79 -8.42
N LEU A 198 13.52 4.62 -7.80
CA LEU A 198 13.89 5.37 -6.60
C LEU A 198 14.51 6.70 -7.05
N GLU A 199 13.69 7.67 -7.45
CA GLU A 199 14.17 9.00 -7.77
C GLU A 199 14.43 9.82 -6.51
N ALA A 200 15.43 10.73 -6.59
CA ALA A 200 15.75 11.66 -5.52
C ALA A 200 14.53 12.50 -5.16
N GLY A 201 14.02 12.32 -3.94
CA GLY A 201 12.89 13.10 -3.40
C GLY A 201 11.52 12.47 -3.49
N GLN A 202 11.34 11.40 -4.23
CA GLN A 202 10.11 10.61 -4.23
C GLN A 202 10.46 9.15 -3.91
N LEU A 203 9.99 8.63 -2.79
CA LEU A 203 10.00 7.20 -2.54
C LEU A 203 9.02 6.54 -3.52
N GLY A 204 9.57 6.15 -4.66
CA GLY A 204 9.04 5.19 -5.59
C GLY A 204 7.74 5.54 -6.30
N THR A 205 7.85 6.14 -7.47
CA THR A 205 6.84 5.96 -8.51
C THR A 205 7.14 4.66 -9.25
N ARG A 206 6.12 4.01 -9.77
CA ARG A 206 6.24 2.82 -10.62
C ARG A 206 6.05 3.22 -12.07
N GLU A 207 6.88 2.65 -12.95
CA GLU A 207 6.74 2.87 -14.40
C GLU A 207 5.53 2.14 -14.97
N ALA A 208 5.21 0.97 -14.39
CA ALA A 208 4.11 0.12 -14.81
C ALA A 208 3.50 -0.60 -13.59
N LEU A 209 2.23 -1.00 -13.71
CA LEU A 209 1.50 -1.75 -12.69
C LEU A 209 1.23 -3.20 -13.11
N ASP A 210 1.82 -3.64 -14.22
CA ASP A 210 1.60 -4.92 -14.88
C ASP A 210 2.90 -5.58 -15.36
N GLY A 211 4.04 -5.25 -14.72
CA GLY A 211 5.36 -5.78 -15.09
C GLY A 211 5.63 -7.21 -14.64
N GLY A 212 4.79 -7.82 -13.79
CA GLY A 212 4.90 -9.21 -13.36
C GLY A 212 6.06 -9.51 -12.40
N VAL A 213 6.65 -8.49 -11.77
CA VAL A 213 7.84 -8.64 -10.93
C VAL A 213 7.71 -7.91 -9.60
N LEU A 214 8.48 -8.36 -8.63
CA LEU A 214 8.75 -7.65 -7.37
C LEU A 214 10.15 -7.07 -7.43
N SER A 215 10.32 -5.82 -7.02
CA SER A 215 11.63 -5.19 -6.86
C SER A 215 12.06 -5.20 -5.40
N VAL A 216 13.30 -5.61 -5.14
CA VAL A 216 13.83 -5.80 -3.79
C VAL A 216 14.98 -4.84 -3.55
N PHE A 217 14.86 -4.02 -2.51
CA PHE A 217 15.86 -3.05 -2.10
C PHE A 217 16.18 -3.20 -0.62
N ALA A 218 17.43 -3.00 -0.28
CA ALA A 218 17.87 -2.92 1.11
C ALA A 218 18.55 -1.58 1.38
N VAL A 219 18.41 -1.07 2.60
CA VAL A 219 19.20 0.10 3.01
C VAL A 219 20.65 -0.31 3.16
N ALA A 220 21.52 0.31 2.35
CA ALA A 220 22.93 -0.08 2.22
C ALA A 220 23.77 0.25 3.45
N SER A 221 23.34 1.20 4.28
CA SER A 221 24.17 1.72 5.36
C SER A 221 24.03 0.93 6.66
N ARG A 222 25.17 0.43 7.15
CA ARG A 222 25.28 -0.18 8.48
C ARG A 222 25.59 0.83 9.59
N ARG A 223 25.95 2.07 9.26
CA ARG A 223 26.35 3.09 10.24
C ARG A 223 25.12 3.89 10.68
N ARG A 224 24.85 3.92 11.99
CA ARG A 224 23.70 4.67 12.55
C ARG A 224 23.64 6.14 12.13
N MET A 225 24.80 6.82 12.05
CA MET A 225 24.86 8.22 11.61
C MET A 225 24.47 8.39 10.14
N ALA A 226 24.76 7.42 9.29
CA ALA A 226 24.34 7.46 7.90
C ALA A 226 22.81 7.23 7.75
N LEU A 227 22.21 6.44 8.65
CA LEU A 227 20.75 6.30 8.72
C LEU A 227 20.06 7.60 9.18
N VAL A 228 20.68 8.35 10.10
CA VAL A 228 20.21 9.70 10.47
C VAL A 228 20.29 10.62 9.25
N GLY A 229 21.40 10.62 8.55
CA GLY A 229 21.56 11.37 7.30
C GLY A 229 20.54 10.97 6.23
N PHE A 230 20.28 9.68 6.08
CA PHE A 230 19.22 9.16 5.19
C PHE A 230 17.83 9.68 5.59
N ALA A 231 17.45 9.54 6.87
CA ALA A 231 16.15 10.00 7.35
C ALA A 231 15.98 11.52 7.17
N ILE A 232 17.03 12.32 7.43
CA ILE A 232 17.02 13.76 7.19
C ILE A 232 16.86 14.04 5.68
N ARG A 233 17.61 13.38 4.82
CA ARG A 233 17.48 13.58 3.35
C ARG A 233 16.08 13.19 2.86
N THR A 234 15.53 12.08 3.35
CA THR A 234 14.16 11.66 3.01
C THR A 234 13.12 12.68 3.46
N LEU A 235 13.30 13.26 4.67
CA LEU A 235 12.40 14.29 5.20
C LEU A 235 12.39 15.57 4.32
N PHE A 236 13.55 15.92 3.74
CA PHE A 236 13.70 17.07 2.84
C PHE A 236 13.56 16.71 1.35
N GLY A 237 13.09 15.51 1.03
CA GLY A 237 12.92 15.07 -0.35
C GLY A 237 14.23 14.91 -1.14
N ARG A 238 15.35 14.65 -0.45
CA ARG A 238 16.71 14.56 -1.03
C ARG A 238 17.35 13.18 -0.83
N ALA A 239 16.54 12.13 -0.68
CA ALA A 239 17.07 10.76 -0.62
C ALA A 239 17.82 10.45 -1.93
N ASP A 240 18.99 9.81 -1.81
CA ASP A 240 19.86 9.46 -2.92
C ASP A 240 19.80 7.94 -3.12
N ARG A 241 19.34 7.50 -4.31
CA ARG A 241 19.16 6.09 -4.66
C ARG A 241 20.44 5.30 -4.49
N ASP A 242 21.52 5.76 -5.10
CA ASP A 242 22.76 4.99 -5.21
C ASP A 242 23.55 4.95 -3.90
N ARG A 243 23.30 5.94 -3.04
CA ARG A 243 23.96 6.06 -1.74
C ARG A 243 23.20 5.41 -0.61
N ASP A 244 21.87 5.44 -0.65
CA ASP A 244 21.00 5.09 0.49
C ASP A 244 20.41 3.69 0.35
N PHE A 245 20.21 3.21 -0.88
CA PHE A 245 19.64 1.90 -1.17
C PHE A 245 20.56 1.06 -2.04
N ALA A 246 20.59 -0.23 -1.77
CA ALA A 246 21.17 -1.24 -2.65
C ALA A 246 20.00 -2.00 -3.31
N ALA A 247 19.94 -1.96 -4.64
CA ALA A 247 19.08 -2.87 -5.38
C ALA A 247 19.63 -4.29 -5.22
N ILE A 248 18.80 -5.20 -4.70
CA ILE A 248 19.18 -6.59 -4.49
C ILE A 248 18.81 -7.43 -5.70
N GLY A 249 17.63 -7.21 -6.27
CA GLY A 249 17.18 -7.93 -7.46
C GLY A 249 15.70 -7.72 -7.75
N GLU A 250 15.27 -8.38 -8.84
CA GLU A 250 13.88 -8.44 -9.27
C GLU A 250 13.52 -9.93 -9.48
N ALA A 251 12.31 -10.31 -9.08
CA ALA A 251 11.79 -11.66 -9.31
C ALA A 251 10.26 -11.67 -9.24
N ALA A 252 9.63 -12.62 -9.91
CA ALA A 252 8.18 -12.85 -9.75
C ALA A 252 7.86 -13.49 -8.39
N SER A 253 8.80 -14.24 -7.80
CA SER A 253 8.67 -14.81 -6.46
C SER A 253 10.04 -15.01 -5.83
N PHE A 254 10.11 -14.91 -4.50
CA PHE A 254 11.32 -15.17 -3.72
C PHE A 254 10.97 -15.42 -2.26
N GLU A 255 11.95 -15.93 -1.52
CA GLU A 255 11.79 -16.21 -0.08
C GLU A 255 12.78 -15.39 0.74
N VAL A 256 12.32 -14.89 1.89
CA VAL A 256 13.15 -14.24 2.89
C VAL A 256 13.10 -15.05 4.18
N SER A 257 14.25 -15.52 4.64
CA SER A 257 14.39 -16.22 5.91
C SER A 257 15.29 -15.45 6.87
N GLY A 258 15.19 -15.75 8.15
CA GLY A 258 15.96 -15.09 9.21
C GLY A 258 16.14 -15.98 10.43
N ARG A 259 16.69 -15.42 11.51
CA ARG A 259 16.92 -16.17 12.76
C ARG A 259 15.70 -16.22 13.67
N SER A 260 14.77 -15.28 13.52
CA SER A 260 13.54 -15.23 14.32
C SER A 260 12.46 -16.08 13.67
N ASP A 261 11.56 -16.63 14.48
CA ASP A 261 10.41 -17.41 14.00
C ASP A 261 9.34 -16.51 13.38
N ASP A 262 9.33 -15.23 13.74
CA ASP A 262 8.39 -14.22 13.25
C ASP A 262 9.07 -12.85 13.05
N ILE A 263 8.40 -11.97 12.31
CA ILE A 263 8.91 -10.61 12.03
C ILE A 263 7.75 -9.63 11.83
N ASP A 264 7.98 -8.37 12.25
CA ASP A 264 7.08 -7.26 11.93
C ASP A 264 7.31 -6.79 10.50
N ILE A 265 6.24 -6.73 9.72
CA ILE A 265 6.22 -6.27 8.33
C ILE A 265 5.13 -5.22 8.15
N ALA A 266 5.37 -4.19 7.35
CA ALA A 266 4.33 -3.27 6.93
C ALA A 266 3.94 -3.58 5.47
N LEU A 267 2.65 -3.72 5.21
CA LEU A 267 2.06 -3.89 3.89
C LEU A 267 1.21 -2.66 3.58
N ASP A 268 1.54 -1.94 2.52
CA ASP A 268 0.88 -0.67 2.14
C ASP A 268 0.72 0.32 3.30
N GLY A 269 1.66 0.26 4.27
CA GLY A 269 1.70 1.11 5.46
C GLY A 269 0.99 0.55 6.69
N GLU A 270 0.33 -0.61 6.62
CA GLU A 270 -0.26 -1.30 7.77
C GLU A 270 0.71 -2.34 8.35
N VAL A 271 0.99 -2.26 9.65
CA VAL A 271 1.94 -3.16 10.32
C VAL A 271 1.25 -4.41 10.82
N MET A 272 1.81 -5.56 10.48
CA MET A 272 1.40 -6.86 10.98
C MET A 272 2.61 -7.72 11.36
N ARG A 273 2.37 -8.82 12.05
CA ARG A 273 3.39 -9.81 12.40
C ARG A 273 3.16 -11.07 11.60
N LEU A 274 4.19 -11.54 10.92
CA LEU A 274 4.13 -12.75 10.10
C LEU A 274 5.22 -13.74 10.52
N ASP A 275 4.88 -15.03 10.36
CA ASP A 275 5.82 -16.12 10.57
C ASP A 275 6.86 -16.17 9.45
N MET A 276 8.10 -16.51 9.80
CA MET A 276 9.15 -16.78 8.84
C MET A 276 9.12 -18.26 8.40
N PRO A 277 9.53 -18.57 7.17
CA PRO A 277 10.03 -17.69 6.13
C PRO A 277 8.91 -16.88 5.46
N LEU A 278 9.25 -15.67 4.99
CA LEU A 278 8.36 -14.84 4.19
C LEU A 278 8.44 -15.24 2.72
N ARG A 279 7.33 -15.72 2.16
CA ARG A 279 7.22 -16.08 0.75
C ARG A 279 6.50 -15.00 -0.01
N PHE A 280 7.26 -14.27 -0.83
CA PHE A 280 6.75 -13.22 -1.69
C PHE A 280 6.41 -13.76 -3.07
N GLU A 281 5.28 -13.31 -3.62
CA GLU A 281 4.85 -13.62 -4.98
C GLU A 281 4.19 -12.40 -5.63
N CYS A 282 4.41 -12.20 -6.93
CA CYS A 282 3.69 -11.27 -7.78
C CYS A 282 2.75 -12.08 -8.67
N ARG A 283 1.45 -11.82 -8.59
CA ARG A 283 0.45 -12.39 -9.50
C ARG A 283 0.20 -11.40 -10.63
N ALA A 284 0.78 -11.67 -11.77
CA ALA A 284 0.61 -10.86 -12.97
C ALA A 284 -0.87 -10.76 -13.36
N GLY A 285 -1.37 -9.53 -13.53
CA GLY A 285 -2.78 -9.27 -13.81
C GLY A 285 -3.74 -9.78 -12.74
N GLY A 286 -3.25 -9.96 -11.51
CA GLY A 286 -3.98 -10.60 -10.40
C GLY A 286 -5.15 -9.79 -9.83
N LEU A 287 -5.29 -8.52 -10.21
CA LEU A 287 -6.39 -7.65 -9.78
C LEU A 287 -6.96 -6.89 -10.99
N THR A 288 -8.28 -6.96 -11.17
CA THR A 288 -8.98 -6.09 -12.11
C THR A 288 -9.45 -4.82 -11.37
N VAL A 289 -9.14 -3.66 -11.92
CA VAL A 289 -9.52 -2.36 -11.34
C VAL A 289 -10.28 -1.52 -12.36
N VAL A 290 -11.14 -0.65 -11.87
CA VAL A 290 -11.72 0.42 -12.71
C VAL A 290 -10.67 1.51 -12.86
N ALA A 291 -10.24 1.74 -14.09
CA ALA A 291 -9.22 2.74 -14.43
C ALA A 291 -9.38 3.18 -15.89
N PRO A 292 -8.89 4.37 -16.27
CA PRO A 292 -8.79 4.76 -17.67
C PRO A 292 -7.95 3.75 -18.46
N PRO A 293 -8.13 3.67 -19.78
CA PRO A 293 -7.21 2.93 -20.66
C PRO A 293 -5.77 3.41 -20.45
N ALA A 294 -4.81 2.49 -20.59
CA ALA A 294 -3.38 2.80 -20.44
C ALA A 294 -2.87 3.73 -21.53
#